data_54c7fdbf41ec98fd44ff0c0d565c9b61
#
_entry.id   54c7fdbf41ec98fd44ff0c0d565c9b61
#
_cell.length_a   1.000
_cell.length_b   1.000
_cell.length_c   1.000
_cell.angle_alpha   90.00
_cell.angle_beta   90.00
_cell.angle_gamma   90.00
#
_symmetry.space_group_name_H-M   'P 1'
#
loop_
_entity.id
_entity.type
_entity.pdbx_description
1 polymer ?
#
loop_
_entity_poly.entity_id
_entity_poly.type
_entity_poly.pdbx_seq_one_letter_code
_entity_poly.pdbx_strand_id
1 'polypeptide(L)'
;DSGVKGVNTLRAIYGTGEETGMEDMENYFKKNPLPDMAFTPDSDYGICFAEKGILQLEVSTLLNNATTLSQFHAGRAVNAVPDRAYVMLDSSDYDEQTLMRLADASDGDFEFNYTIDGLMIISRGKAAHACEPDKGYNAAAALVDLISNVYTTKETGSICSFIDYAINKETNGRSLGLKMSDAVSGSLTVNLSSVNIEGQTAKAVFDIRYPVTVSVNRVL
;
A
#
# COMPACT_ATOMS: atom_id res chain seq x y z
N ASP A 1 2.87 3.09 -44.19
CA ASP A 1 1.59 3.49 -44.80
C ASP A 1 1.09 2.33 -45.66
N SER A 2 0.02 1.66 -45.23
CA SER A 2 -0.56 0.49 -45.93
C SER A 2 -1.36 0.87 -47.17
N GLY A 3 -1.58 2.17 -47.45
CA GLY A 3 -2.43 2.65 -48.53
C GLY A 3 -3.94 2.39 -48.32
N VAL A 4 -4.35 1.79 -47.22
CA VAL A 4 -5.74 1.55 -46.87
C VAL A 4 -6.35 2.87 -46.35
N LYS A 5 -7.38 3.35 -47.06
CA LYS A 5 -8.17 4.51 -46.59
C LYS A 5 -9.27 4.00 -45.66
N GLY A 6 -9.17 4.39 -44.38
CA GLY A 6 -10.22 4.16 -43.41
C GLY A 6 -11.45 5.01 -43.64
N VAL A 7 -12.63 4.51 -43.27
CA VAL A 7 -13.92 5.25 -43.33
C VAL A 7 -14.04 6.17 -42.11
N ASN A 8 -13.31 5.87 -41.03
CA ASN A 8 -13.34 6.60 -39.76
C ASN A 8 -12.08 7.45 -39.58
N THR A 9 -12.19 8.50 -38.80
CA THR A 9 -11.05 9.30 -38.37
C THR A 9 -10.33 8.57 -37.23
N LEU A 10 -9.02 8.32 -37.40
CA LEU A 10 -8.15 7.83 -36.33
C LEU A 10 -7.41 8.99 -35.68
N ARG A 11 -7.52 9.09 -34.36
CA ARG A 11 -6.78 10.07 -33.54
C ARG A 11 -5.86 9.32 -32.61
N ALA A 12 -4.56 9.56 -32.72
CA ALA A 12 -3.57 9.09 -31.75
C ALA A 12 -3.33 10.21 -30.73
N ILE A 13 -3.44 9.88 -29.43
CA ILE A 13 -3.22 10.80 -28.33
C ILE A 13 -2.05 10.24 -27.52
N TYR A 14 -1.02 11.05 -27.31
CA TYR A 14 0.16 10.69 -26.51
C TYR A 14 0.16 11.55 -25.26
N GLY A 15 -0.02 10.92 -24.10
CA GLY A 15 0.07 11.55 -22.80
C GLY A 15 1.44 11.33 -22.16
N THR A 16 1.76 12.12 -21.14
CA THR A 16 3.00 12.03 -20.35
C THR A 16 2.73 11.95 -18.86
N GLY A 17 1.46 11.96 -18.46
CA GLY A 17 1.02 12.03 -17.06
C GLY A 17 0.33 10.78 -16.55
N GLU A 18 0.47 9.61 -17.20
CA GLU A 18 -0.23 8.38 -16.80
C GLU A 18 0.13 8.00 -15.35
N GLU A 19 1.42 7.94 -15.02
CA GLU A 19 1.93 7.57 -13.69
C GLU A 19 1.75 8.69 -12.63
N THR A 20 1.30 9.88 -13.03
CA THR A 20 1.19 11.06 -12.15
C THR A 20 -0.23 11.62 -12.05
N GLY A 21 -1.24 10.81 -12.41
CA GLY A 21 -2.65 11.15 -12.24
C GLY A 21 -3.37 11.68 -13.47
N MET A 22 -2.80 11.56 -14.68
CA MET A 22 -3.46 11.85 -15.97
C MET A 22 -4.02 13.27 -16.16
N GLU A 23 -3.47 14.28 -15.49
CA GLU A 23 -3.93 15.66 -15.63
C GLU A 23 -3.83 16.20 -17.07
N ASP A 24 -2.88 15.69 -17.85
CA ASP A 24 -2.70 16.01 -19.27
C ASP A 24 -3.90 15.54 -20.10
N MET A 25 -4.43 14.33 -19.82
CA MET A 25 -5.63 13.80 -20.46
C MET A 25 -6.88 14.60 -20.07
N GLU A 26 -7.04 14.95 -18.81
CA GLU A 26 -8.13 15.83 -18.38
C GLU A 26 -8.09 17.16 -19.09
N ASN A 27 -6.92 17.79 -19.18
CA ASN A 27 -6.74 19.07 -19.86
C ASN A 27 -6.94 18.96 -21.37
N TYR A 28 -6.59 17.84 -21.99
CA TYR A 28 -6.84 17.57 -23.39
C TYR A 28 -8.35 17.50 -23.67
N PHE A 29 -9.10 16.71 -22.89
CA PHE A 29 -10.54 16.52 -23.11
C PHE A 29 -11.42 17.70 -22.65
N LYS A 30 -10.90 18.65 -21.89
CA LYS A 30 -11.56 19.95 -21.67
C LYS A 30 -11.67 20.77 -22.97
N LYS A 31 -10.76 20.54 -23.94
CA LYS A 31 -10.66 21.31 -25.18
C LYS A 31 -11.04 20.53 -26.43
N ASN A 32 -11.10 19.23 -26.35
CA ASN A 32 -11.36 18.33 -27.47
C ASN A 32 -12.52 17.41 -27.16
N PRO A 33 -13.37 17.08 -28.14
CA PRO A 33 -14.47 16.14 -27.92
C PRO A 33 -13.91 14.74 -27.64
N LEU A 34 -14.65 13.99 -26.82
CA LEU A 34 -14.41 12.57 -26.63
C LEU A 34 -14.57 11.83 -27.96
N PRO A 35 -13.76 10.79 -28.23
CA PRO A 35 -13.97 9.92 -29.37
C PRO A 35 -15.19 9.02 -29.17
N ASP A 36 -15.79 8.56 -30.26
CA ASP A 36 -16.88 7.57 -30.20
C ASP A 36 -16.40 6.21 -29.65
N MET A 37 -15.14 5.87 -29.91
CA MET A 37 -14.46 4.68 -29.41
C MET A 37 -13.01 5.01 -29.11
N ALA A 38 -12.46 4.43 -28.04
CA ALA A 38 -11.07 4.56 -27.68
C ALA A 38 -10.54 3.25 -27.12
N PHE A 39 -9.25 3.02 -27.27
CA PHE A 39 -8.51 1.98 -26.57
C PHE A 39 -7.13 2.50 -26.20
N THR A 40 -6.57 1.98 -25.12
CA THR A 40 -5.18 2.20 -24.74
C THR A 40 -4.42 0.86 -24.83
N PRO A 41 -3.28 0.81 -25.54
CA PRO A 41 -2.50 -0.42 -25.70
C PRO A 41 -1.50 -0.63 -24.55
N ASP A 42 -1.95 -0.47 -23.33
CA ASP A 42 -1.14 -0.52 -22.10
C ASP A 42 -1.54 -1.70 -21.20
N SER A 43 -1.74 -2.86 -21.81
CA SER A 43 -2.14 -4.07 -21.10
C SER A 43 -1.65 -5.31 -21.86
N ASP A 44 -1.70 -6.46 -21.22
CA ASP A 44 -1.50 -7.77 -21.84
C ASP A 44 -2.55 -8.06 -22.92
N TYR A 45 -2.29 -9.09 -23.76
CA TYR A 45 -3.20 -9.52 -24.79
C TYR A 45 -4.56 -9.93 -24.22
N GLY A 46 -5.59 -9.44 -24.87
CA GLY A 46 -6.99 -9.51 -24.52
C GLY A 46 -7.57 -8.10 -24.51
N ILE A 47 -8.78 -7.95 -24.03
CA ILE A 47 -9.43 -6.65 -23.86
C ILE A 47 -9.76 -6.50 -22.38
N CYS A 48 -9.10 -5.55 -21.71
CA CYS A 48 -9.53 -5.08 -20.41
C CYS A 48 -10.67 -4.08 -20.63
N PHE A 49 -11.86 -4.43 -20.21
CA PHE A 49 -13.07 -3.61 -20.41
C PHE A 49 -13.58 -2.99 -19.09
N ALA A 50 -12.99 -3.35 -17.97
CA ALA A 50 -13.34 -2.83 -16.65
C ALA A 50 -12.13 -2.90 -15.71
N GLU A 51 -11.95 -1.87 -14.90
CA GLU A 51 -10.91 -1.80 -13.89
C GLU A 51 -11.50 -1.46 -12.53
N LYS A 52 -10.85 -1.95 -11.46
CA LYS A 52 -11.23 -1.60 -10.10
C LYS A 52 -11.01 -0.11 -9.85
N GLY A 53 -11.88 0.48 -9.06
CA GLY A 53 -11.62 1.81 -8.53
C GLY A 53 -10.42 1.82 -7.59
N ILE A 54 -9.71 2.94 -7.54
CA ILE A 54 -8.53 3.16 -6.71
C ILE A 54 -8.87 4.18 -5.64
N LEU A 55 -8.55 3.86 -4.39
CA LEU A 55 -8.63 4.79 -3.27
C LEU A 55 -7.34 4.70 -2.47
N GLN A 56 -6.63 5.82 -2.38
CA GLN A 56 -5.44 5.94 -1.55
C GLN A 56 -5.79 6.73 -0.30
N LEU A 57 -5.56 6.15 0.87
CA LEU A 57 -5.85 6.75 2.16
C LEU A 57 -4.55 6.96 2.95
N GLU A 58 -4.32 8.19 3.39
CA GLU A 58 -3.31 8.50 4.39
C GLU A 58 -3.99 8.59 5.77
N VAL A 59 -3.48 7.83 6.71
CA VAL A 59 -3.81 7.93 8.13
C VAL A 59 -2.63 8.53 8.85
N SER A 60 -2.84 9.59 9.61
CA SER A 60 -1.78 10.25 10.36
C SER A 60 -2.17 10.51 11.81
N THR A 61 -1.18 10.49 12.70
CA THR A 61 -1.37 10.80 14.12
C THR A 61 -0.08 11.39 14.70
N LEU A 62 -0.21 12.04 15.86
CA LEU A 62 0.93 12.48 16.65
C LEU A 62 1.23 11.40 17.69
N LEU A 63 2.51 11.04 17.82
CA LEU A 63 3.01 10.16 18.86
C LEU A 63 3.26 10.93 20.15
N ASN A 64 2.98 10.29 21.27
CA ASN A 64 3.37 10.83 22.58
C ASN A 64 4.89 10.64 22.79
N ASN A 65 5.51 11.53 23.58
CA ASN A 65 6.96 11.52 23.86
C ASN A 65 7.47 10.27 24.62
N ALA A 66 6.60 9.30 24.90
CA ALA A 66 6.91 8.10 25.69
C ALA A 66 6.82 6.81 24.85
N THR A 67 6.96 6.90 23.53
CA THR A 67 7.00 5.71 22.69
C THR A 67 8.41 5.11 22.67
N THR A 68 8.51 3.80 22.81
CA THR A 68 9.76 3.03 22.62
C THR A 68 10.24 3.11 21.16
N LEU A 69 9.35 3.53 20.27
CA LEU A 69 9.52 3.56 18.82
C LEU A 69 9.98 4.94 18.37
N SER A 70 11.24 5.07 17.97
CA SER A 70 11.79 6.36 17.53
C SER A 70 11.68 6.61 16.04
N GLN A 71 11.76 5.54 15.22
CA GLN A 71 11.61 5.60 13.76
C GLN A 71 10.93 4.35 13.23
N PHE A 72 10.15 4.51 12.16
CA PHE A 72 9.64 3.42 11.35
C PHE A 72 9.55 3.87 9.90
N HIS A 73 10.18 3.15 8.98
CA HIS A 73 10.10 3.45 7.55
C HIS A 73 9.83 2.20 6.74
N ALA A 74 8.86 2.29 5.85
CA ALA A 74 8.52 1.26 4.88
C ALA A 74 7.88 1.85 3.64
N GLY A 75 8.08 1.20 2.50
CA GLY A 75 7.47 1.55 1.23
C GLY A 75 8.10 2.76 0.54
N ARG A 76 8.18 2.68 -0.79
CA ARG A 76 8.72 3.74 -1.66
C ARG A 76 7.71 4.20 -2.71
N ALA A 77 6.78 3.33 -3.06
CA ALA A 77 5.74 3.58 -4.05
C ALA A 77 4.37 3.22 -3.49
N VAL A 78 3.37 4.06 -3.75
CA VAL A 78 2.02 3.91 -3.20
C VAL A 78 1.32 2.69 -3.77
N ASN A 79 1.63 2.33 -5.01
CA ASN A 79 1.05 1.22 -5.77
C ASN A 79 1.83 -0.11 -5.64
N ALA A 80 2.69 -0.25 -4.62
CA ALA A 80 3.49 -1.45 -4.41
C ALA A 80 3.37 -2.00 -2.98
N VAL A 81 3.54 -3.31 -2.84
CA VAL A 81 3.74 -3.98 -1.56
C VAL A 81 5.16 -3.70 -1.08
N PRO A 82 5.38 -3.15 0.13
CA PRO A 82 6.71 -2.94 0.68
C PRO A 82 7.49 -4.25 0.84
N ASP A 83 8.62 -4.35 0.15
CA ASP A 83 9.55 -5.46 0.25
C ASP A 83 10.63 -5.27 1.33
N ARG A 84 10.67 -4.10 1.94
CA ARG A 84 11.56 -3.77 3.06
C ARG A 84 10.92 -2.77 3.99
N ALA A 85 11.10 -3.02 5.29
CA ALA A 85 10.74 -2.10 6.36
C ALA A 85 11.84 -2.10 7.42
N TYR A 86 11.96 -1.01 8.17
CA TYR A 86 12.75 -0.99 9.39
C TYR A 86 12.09 -0.18 10.48
N VAL A 87 12.37 -0.57 11.71
CA VAL A 87 12.00 0.14 12.93
C VAL A 87 13.23 0.36 13.78
N MET A 88 13.30 1.50 14.46
CA MET A 88 14.29 1.79 15.50
C MET A 88 13.59 1.82 16.85
N LEU A 89 14.01 0.94 17.74
CA LEU A 89 13.58 0.90 19.14
C LEU A 89 14.62 1.61 20.00
N ASP A 90 14.18 2.50 20.90
CA ASP A 90 15.06 3.26 21.79
C ASP A 90 15.89 2.34 22.70
N SER A 91 17.13 2.74 22.99
CA SER A 91 18.14 1.95 23.69
C SER A 91 17.81 1.57 25.14
N SER A 92 16.76 2.16 25.72
CA SER A 92 16.51 2.02 27.16
C SER A 92 15.57 0.88 27.54
N ASP A 93 14.76 0.34 26.59
CA ASP A 93 13.57 -0.44 27.02
C ASP A 93 13.06 -1.46 25.98
N TYR A 94 13.94 -2.21 25.30
CA TYR A 94 13.47 -3.26 24.38
C TYR A 94 13.65 -4.68 24.95
N ASP A 95 12.63 -5.53 24.74
CA ASP A 95 12.66 -6.95 25.08
C ASP A 95 13.17 -7.80 23.91
N GLU A 96 14.49 -7.83 23.78
CA GLU A 96 15.20 -8.54 22.72
C GLU A 96 14.85 -10.03 22.67
N GLN A 97 14.81 -10.69 23.82
CA GLN A 97 14.58 -12.14 23.87
C GLN A 97 13.21 -12.51 23.34
N THR A 98 12.19 -11.73 23.70
CA THR A 98 10.84 -11.96 23.20
C THR A 98 10.73 -11.62 21.72
N LEU A 99 11.36 -10.52 21.25
CA LEU A 99 11.40 -10.14 19.84
C LEU A 99 12.03 -11.24 18.98
N MET A 100 13.23 -11.73 19.36
CA MET A 100 13.91 -12.79 18.62
C MET A 100 13.10 -14.09 18.61
N ARG A 101 12.56 -14.50 19.74
CA ARG A 101 11.73 -15.72 19.84
C ARG A 101 10.48 -15.64 18.94
N LEU A 102 9.83 -14.48 18.84
CA LEU A 102 8.67 -14.28 17.99
C LEU A 102 9.05 -14.18 16.52
N ALA A 103 10.18 -13.55 16.22
CA ALA A 103 10.73 -13.51 14.86
C ALA A 103 11.02 -14.93 14.35
N ASP A 104 11.72 -15.75 15.13
CA ASP A 104 12.04 -17.14 14.80
C ASP A 104 10.79 -18.05 14.66
N ALA A 105 9.71 -17.72 15.37
CA ALA A 105 8.45 -18.46 15.30
C ALA A 105 7.51 -17.97 14.17
N SER A 106 7.87 -16.91 13.48
CA SER A 106 7.09 -16.33 12.39
C SER A 106 7.59 -16.76 11.02
N ASP A 107 6.79 -16.51 9.98
CA ASP A 107 7.20 -16.68 8.58
C ASP A 107 7.99 -15.46 8.04
N GLY A 108 8.29 -14.46 8.89
CA GLY A 108 8.98 -13.24 8.53
C GLY A 108 10.49 -13.41 8.47
N ASP A 109 11.12 -12.65 7.58
CA ASP A 109 12.58 -12.52 7.48
C ASP A 109 13.01 -11.23 8.21
N PHE A 110 13.60 -11.39 9.40
CA PHE A 110 13.99 -10.28 10.26
C PHE A 110 15.50 -10.27 10.54
N GLU A 111 16.08 -9.08 10.48
CA GLU A 111 17.48 -8.81 10.80
C GLU A 111 17.55 -7.84 11.98
N PHE A 112 18.32 -8.15 13.00
CA PHE A 112 18.49 -7.37 14.22
C PHE A 112 19.87 -6.71 14.25
N ASN A 113 19.90 -5.37 14.25
CA ASN A 113 21.13 -4.60 14.21
C ASN A 113 21.21 -3.66 15.42
N TYR A 114 22.26 -3.83 16.22
CA TYR A 114 22.52 -2.94 17.36
C TYR A 114 23.20 -1.68 16.88
N THR A 115 22.67 -0.55 17.28
CA THR A 115 23.20 0.77 16.98
C THR A 115 23.45 1.56 18.27
N ILE A 116 24.11 2.72 18.16
CA ILE A 116 24.29 3.62 19.31
C ILE A 116 22.96 4.21 19.79
N ASP A 117 21.95 4.29 18.90
CA ASP A 117 20.64 4.88 19.18
C ASP A 117 19.61 3.83 19.65
N GLY A 118 19.96 2.52 19.61
CA GLY A 118 19.09 1.46 20.03
C GLY A 118 19.13 0.22 19.12
N LEU A 119 18.02 -0.53 19.09
CA LEU A 119 17.87 -1.73 18.29
C LEU A 119 17.12 -1.40 17.00
N MET A 120 17.79 -1.58 15.86
CA MET A 120 17.17 -1.53 14.54
C MET A 120 16.73 -2.94 14.13
N ILE A 121 15.45 -3.11 13.85
CA ILE A 121 14.91 -4.34 13.27
C ILE A 121 14.53 -4.07 11.82
N ILE A 122 15.07 -4.86 10.90
CA ILE A 122 14.76 -4.79 9.47
C ILE A 122 13.91 -6.01 9.13
N SER A 123 12.76 -5.77 8.50
CA SER A 123 11.94 -6.81 7.88
C SER A 123 12.16 -6.83 6.38
N ARG A 124 12.32 -8.02 5.81
CA ARG A 124 12.40 -8.27 4.38
C ARG A 124 11.14 -8.97 3.91
N GLY A 125 10.62 -8.52 2.80
CA GLY A 125 9.40 -9.02 2.19
C GLY A 125 9.61 -9.35 0.72
N LYS A 126 8.49 -9.34 0.00
CA LYS A 126 8.46 -9.55 -1.45
C LYS A 126 7.58 -8.50 -2.09
N ALA A 127 8.14 -7.73 -3.02
CA ALA A 127 7.37 -6.74 -3.78
C ALA A 127 6.31 -7.42 -4.65
N ALA A 128 5.17 -6.75 -4.77
CA ALA A 128 4.11 -7.04 -5.73
C ALA A 128 3.35 -5.75 -6.02
N HIS A 129 2.53 -5.74 -7.05
CA HIS A 129 1.65 -4.60 -7.32
C HIS A 129 0.51 -4.55 -6.28
N ALA A 130 0.12 -3.35 -5.85
CA ALA A 130 -0.92 -3.17 -4.82
C ALA A 130 -2.31 -3.72 -5.20
N CYS A 131 -2.58 -3.93 -6.50
CA CYS A 131 -3.81 -4.58 -6.95
C CYS A 131 -3.84 -6.10 -6.69
N GLU A 132 -2.68 -6.73 -6.47
CA GLU A 132 -2.52 -8.16 -6.19
C GLU A 132 -1.59 -8.38 -4.98
N PRO A 133 -1.94 -7.83 -3.80
CA PRO A 133 -1.05 -7.83 -2.64
C PRO A 133 -0.74 -9.25 -2.14
N ASP A 134 -1.60 -10.22 -2.41
CA ASP A 134 -1.39 -11.64 -2.07
C ASP A 134 -0.21 -12.29 -2.82
N LYS A 135 0.27 -11.69 -3.91
CA LYS A 135 1.48 -12.15 -4.62
C LYS A 135 2.78 -11.68 -3.98
N GLY A 136 2.68 -10.72 -3.06
CA GLY A 136 3.77 -10.17 -2.27
C GLY A 136 3.84 -10.72 -0.86
N TYR A 137 4.83 -10.22 -0.10
CA TYR A 137 4.91 -10.34 1.34
C TYR A 137 5.23 -8.97 1.92
N ASN A 138 4.29 -8.39 2.65
CA ASN A 138 4.38 -7.00 3.13
C ASN A 138 5.30 -6.90 4.35
N ALA A 139 6.52 -6.40 4.14
CA ALA A 139 7.50 -6.23 5.19
C ALA A 139 7.05 -5.28 6.31
N ALA A 140 6.27 -4.24 5.97
CA ALA A 140 5.75 -3.31 6.97
C ALA A 140 4.71 -3.96 7.87
N ALA A 141 3.79 -4.72 7.29
CA ALA A 141 2.78 -5.45 8.06
C ALA A 141 3.41 -6.52 8.97
N ALA A 142 4.40 -7.25 8.46
CA ALA A 142 5.15 -8.24 9.24
C ALA A 142 5.89 -7.61 10.42
N LEU A 143 6.50 -6.44 10.22
CA LEU A 143 7.22 -5.73 11.27
C LEU A 143 6.26 -5.14 12.32
N VAL A 144 5.11 -4.59 11.90
CA VAL A 144 4.07 -4.13 12.82
C VAL A 144 3.53 -5.29 13.65
N ASP A 145 3.23 -6.44 13.04
CA ASP A 145 2.80 -7.64 13.76
C ASP A 145 3.83 -8.07 14.80
N LEU A 146 5.11 -8.11 14.45
CA LEU A 146 6.18 -8.49 15.39
C LEU A 146 6.20 -7.56 16.62
N ILE A 147 6.24 -6.24 16.41
CA ILE A 147 6.31 -5.27 17.50
C ILE A 147 5.02 -5.17 18.31
N SER A 148 3.85 -5.32 17.69
CA SER A 148 2.55 -5.28 18.37
C SER A 148 2.29 -6.49 19.27
N ASN A 149 3.00 -7.59 19.04
CA ASN A 149 2.96 -8.77 19.92
C ASN A 149 3.88 -8.65 21.15
N VAL A 150 4.75 -7.64 21.20
CA VAL A 150 5.68 -7.39 22.31
C VAL A 150 5.29 -6.15 23.09
N TYR A 151 4.91 -5.10 22.38
CA TYR A 151 4.67 -3.79 22.96
C TYR A 151 3.21 -3.39 22.92
N THR A 152 2.79 -2.63 23.91
CA THR A 152 1.45 -2.07 23.99
C THR A 152 1.29 -0.85 23.07
N THR A 153 0.04 -0.46 22.80
CA THR A 153 -0.29 0.78 22.07
C THR A 153 0.35 2.03 22.69
N LYS A 154 0.58 2.04 24.01
CA LYS A 154 1.22 3.16 24.69
C LYS A 154 2.70 3.27 24.32
N GLU A 155 3.35 2.15 24.03
CA GLU A 155 4.77 2.05 23.71
C GLU A 155 5.05 2.24 22.23
N THR A 156 4.15 1.80 21.34
CA THR A 156 4.33 1.86 19.88
C THR A 156 3.51 2.96 19.19
N GLY A 157 2.57 3.55 19.93
CA GLY A 157 1.63 4.53 19.39
C GLY A 157 0.41 3.91 18.72
N SER A 158 -0.65 4.69 18.62
CA SER A 158 -1.94 4.25 18.07
C SER A 158 -1.86 3.84 16.59
N ILE A 159 -0.87 4.33 15.84
CA ILE A 159 -0.71 4.00 14.43
C ILE A 159 -0.37 2.52 14.21
N CYS A 160 0.54 1.95 15.02
CA CYS A 160 0.89 0.54 14.92
C CYS A 160 -0.30 -0.36 15.26
N SER A 161 -1.03 -0.04 16.34
CA SER A 161 -2.24 -0.78 16.70
C SER A 161 -3.35 -0.66 15.64
N PHE A 162 -3.47 0.50 14.99
CA PHE A 162 -4.40 0.68 13.88
C PHE A 162 -3.99 -0.17 12.67
N ILE A 163 -2.71 -0.16 12.30
CA ILE A 163 -2.20 -0.95 11.18
C ILE A 163 -2.39 -2.45 11.46
N ASP A 164 -2.06 -2.92 12.65
CA ASP A 164 -2.25 -4.30 13.06
C ASP A 164 -3.73 -4.71 12.96
N TYR A 165 -4.65 -3.87 13.45
CA TYR A 165 -6.08 -4.08 13.31
C TYR A 165 -6.54 -4.06 11.84
N ALA A 166 -6.11 -3.05 11.05
CA ALA A 166 -6.59 -2.80 9.70
C ALA A 166 -6.13 -3.87 8.71
N ILE A 167 -4.90 -4.36 8.87
CA ILE A 167 -4.30 -5.35 7.99
C ILE A 167 -4.50 -6.77 8.53
N ASN A 168 -4.24 -7.01 9.83
CA ASN A 168 -4.38 -8.32 10.48
C ASN A 168 -3.91 -9.50 9.58
N LYS A 169 -2.79 -9.33 8.86
CA LYS A 169 -2.24 -10.28 7.87
C LYS A 169 -3.19 -10.64 6.72
N GLU A 170 -4.18 -9.82 6.44
CA GLU A 170 -5.14 -10.00 5.35
C GLU A 170 -5.09 -8.84 4.35
N THR A 171 -5.44 -9.15 3.11
CA THR A 171 -5.40 -8.19 1.99
C THR A 171 -6.77 -7.88 1.42
N ASN A 172 -7.84 -8.38 2.04
CA ASN A 172 -9.22 -8.27 1.52
C ASN A 172 -10.10 -7.27 2.29
N GLY A 173 -9.53 -6.54 3.26
CA GLY A 173 -10.21 -5.52 4.05
C GLY A 173 -11.30 -6.04 4.99
N ARG A 174 -11.28 -7.33 5.37
CA ARG A 174 -12.28 -7.91 6.27
C ARG A 174 -12.32 -7.18 7.62
N SER A 175 -11.13 -6.96 8.20
CA SER A 175 -11.00 -6.30 9.52
C SER A 175 -11.50 -4.86 9.50
N LEU A 176 -11.46 -4.20 8.35
CA LEU A 176 -12.04 -2.87 8.13
C LEU A 176 -13.53 -2.90 7.78
N GLY A 177 -14.16 -4.08 7.67
CA GLY A 177 -15.54 -4.22 7.20
C GLY A 177 -15.72 -3.98 5.70
N LEU A 178 -14.63 -3.95 4.94
CA LEU A 178 -14.61 -3.63 3.50
C LEU A 178 -14.61 -4.88 2.60
N LYS A 179 -14.74 -6.08 3.16
CA LYS A 179 -14.75 -7.31 2.35
C LYS A 179 -15.94 -7.30 1.40
N MET A 180 -15.66 -7.09 0.12
CA MET A 180 -16.65 -7.10 -0.96
C MET A 180 -16.06 -7.63 -2.25
N SER A 181 -16.93 -8.08 -3.16
CA SER A 181 -16.50 -8.57 -4.47
C SER A 181 -17.63 -8.44 -5.48
N ASP A 182 -17.28 -8.43 -6.76
CA ASP A 182 -18.23 -8.58 -7.86
C ASP A 182 -17.78 -9.64 -8.88
N ALA A 183 -18.68 -9.98 -9.81
CA ALA A 183 -18.40 -10.97 -10.84
C ALA A 183 -17.53 -10.42 -11.99
N VAL A 184 -17.37 -9.11 -12.10
CA VAL A 184 -16.67 -8.44 -13.19
C VAL A 184 -15.21 -8.22 -12.86
N SER A 185 -14.92 -7.62 -11.70
CA SER A 185 -13.57 -7.22 -11.29
C SER A 185 -13.03 -7.97 -10.08
N GLY A 186 -13.81 -8.86 -9.46
CA GLY A 186 -13.37 -9.70 -8.35
C GLY A 186 -13.42 -9.00 -7.00
N SER A 187 -12.55 -9.41 -6.08
CA SER A 187 -12.56 -8.96 -4.68
C SER A 187 -11.85 -7.62 -4.48
N LEU A 188 -12.33 -6.84 -3.51
CA LEU A 188 -11.59 -5.68 -2.98
C LEU A 188 -10.25 -6.14 -2.41
N THR A 189 -9.22 -5.33 -2.62
CA THR A 189 -7.91 -5.53 -1.99
C THR A 189 -7.48 -4.29 -1.21
N VAL A 190 -6.76 -4.51 -0.12
CA VAL A 190 -6.13 -3.47 0.71
C VAL A 190 -4.65 -3.79 0.83
N ASN A 191 -3.81 -2.84 0.46
CA ASN A 191 -2.37 -2.91 0.65
C ASN A 191 -1.91 -1.79 1.60
N LEU A 192 -1.12 -2.13 2.61
CA LEU A 192 -0.34 -1.13 3.35
C LEU A 192 0.87 -0.76 2.48
N SER A 193 0.82 0.41 1.88
CA SER A 193 1.82 0.85 0.89
C SER A 193 3.03 1.50 1.51
N SER A 194 2.85 2.23 2.61
CA SER A 194 3.97 2.84 3.33
C SER A 194 3.64 3.09 4.80
N VAL A 195 4.68 3.11 5.60
CA VAL A 195 4.66 3.60 6.99
C VAL A 195 5.84 4.54 7.15
N ASN A 196 5.61 5.70 7.72
CA ASN A 196 6.64 6.65 8.08
C ASN A 196 6.39 7.18 9.49
N ILE A 197 7.30 6.89 10.40
CA ILE A 197 7.33 7.45 11.75
C ILE A 197 8.66 8.16 11.93
N GLU A 198 8.60 9.45 12.18
CA GLU A 198 9.76 10.30 12.40
C GLU A 198 9.43 11.38 13.42
N GLY A 199 10.20 11.43 14.50
CA GLY A 199 9.92 12.32 15.62
C GLY A 199 8.55 12.03 16.22
N GLN A 200 7.68 13.05 16.25
CA GLN A 200 6.32 12.92 16.80
C GLN A 200 5.25 12.65 15.75
N THR A 201 5.62 12.53 14.47
CA THR A 201 4.66 12.34 13.39
C THR A 201 4.68 10.90 12.93
N ALA A 202 3.51 10.29 12.87
CA ALA A 202 3.32 8.94 12.32
C ALA A 202 2.29 8.98 11.20
N LYS A 203 2.63 8.35 10.06
CA LYS A 203 1.80 8.26 8.86
C LYS A 203 1.80 6.85 8.32
N ALA A 204 0.65 6.41 7.83
CA ALA A 204 0.50 5.17 7.06
C ALA A 204 -0.35 5.44 5.81
N VAL A 205 0.03 4.86 4.68
CA VAL A 205 -0.70 4.97 3.44
C VAL A 205 -1.20 3.60 3.02
N PHE A 206 -2.47 3.54 2.66
CA PHE A 206 -3.16 2.35 2.16
C PHE A 206 -3.59 2.56 0.72
N ASP A 207 -3.32 1.58 -0.16
CA ASP A 207 -3.89 1.49 -1.50
C ASP A 207 -5.03 0.47 -1.48
N ILE A 208 -6.24 0.93 -1.77
CA ILE A 208 -7.45 0.11 -1.78
C ILE A 208 -7.96 0.02 -3.21
N ARG A 209 -8.12 -1.21 -3.71
CA ARG A 209 -8.72 -1.48 -5.02
C ARG A 209 -10.10 -2.08 -4.81
N TYR A 210 -11.15 -1.34 -5.16
CA TYR A 210 -12.52 -1.75 -4.92
C TYR A 210 -13.24 -2.15 -6.22
N PRO A 211 -14.22 -3.08 -6.15
CA PRO A 211 -14.92 -3.60 -7.31
C PRO A 211 -15.58 -2.51 -8.16
N VAL A 212 -15.56 -2.68 -9.49
CA VAL A 212 -16.06 -1.70 -10.46
C VAL A 212 -17.56 -1.35 -10.28
N THR A 213 -18.33 -2.28 -9.70
CA THR A 213 -19.76 -2.07 -9.42
C THR A 213 -20.03 -1.33 -8.08
N VAL A 214 -18.98 -1.00 -7.34
CA VAL A 214 -19.07 -0.37 -6.03
C VAL A 214 -18.73 1.11 -6.15
N SER A 215 -19.52 1.98 -5.54
CA SER A 215 -19.17 3.41 -5.46
C SER A 215 -18.14 3.66 -4.37
N VAL A 216 -17.29 4.67 -4.55
CA VAL A 216 -16.28 5.08 -3.56
C VAL A 216 -16.89 5.42 -2.19
N ASN A 217 -18.10 6.01 -2.17
CA ASN A 217 -18.82 6.34 -0.92
C ASN A 217 -19.17 5.13 -0.06
N ARG A 218 -19.11 3.91 -0.60
CA ARG A 218 -19.34 2.68 0.15
C ARG A 218 -18.05 2.16 0.77
N VAL A 219 -16.92 2.62 0.29
CA VAL A 219 -15.58 2.25 0.77
C VAL A 219 -15.10 3.22 1.84
N LEU A 220 -15.52 4.50 1.75
CA LEU A 220 -15.32 5.55 2.74
C LEU A 220 -16.33 5.41 3.91
#